data_311a5533942ecb3b1bdb2339170edba8
#
_entry.id   311a5533942ecb3b1bdb2339170edba8
#
_cell.length_a   1.000
_cell.length_b   1.000
_cell.length_c   1.000
_cell.angle_alpha   90.00
_cell.angle_beta   90.00
_cell.angle_gamma   90.00
#
_symmetry.space_group_name_H-M   'P 1'
#
loop_
_entity.id
_entity.type
_entity.pdbx_description
1 polymer ?
#
loop_
_entity_poly.entity_id
_entity_poly.type
_entity_poly.pdbx_seq_one_letter_code
_entity_poly.pdbx_strand_id
1 'polypeptide(L)'
;LNAATSKLCTNYYAKVIDEDLPKAADILADIVCNPSLDQQEMDKERGVILEEISMVEDSPEDVVFDVLADAVFPGQPLGQTILGPSDRVAAYRAEDLRAFRARHYGPQNAVVAIAGNVTPERAKALIEEKFGAWQGAAGEAFPQAVAIPEQKKLFRDKDTEQVHLCLSFRGTPMGSADVYPATV
;
A
#
# COMPACT_ATOMS: atom_id res chain seq x y z
N LEU A 1 13.83 7.63 6.59
CA LEU A 1 12.39 7.73 6.51
C LEU A 1 11.96 7.34 5.10
N ASN A 2 10.93 6.49 5.00
CA ASN A 2 10.37 6.05 3.72
C ASN A 2 8.92 5.62 3.90
N ALA A 3 8.20 5.44 2.80
CA ALA A 3 6.86 4.88 2.77
C ALA A 3 6.72 3.88 1.61
N ALA A 4 5.84 2.91 1.76
CA ALA A 4 5.53 1.96 0.71
C ALA A 4 4.05 1.57 0.78
N THR A 5 3.42 1.44 -0.38
CA THR A 5 2.04 1.00 -0.51
C THR A 5 1.98 -0.34 -1.20
N SER A 6 1.18 -1.23 -0.66
CA SER A 6 0.83 -2.51 -1.27
C SER A 6 -0.68 -2.56 -1.55
N LYS A 7 -1.15 -3.66 -2.10
CA LYS A 7 -2.61 -3.85 -2.33
C LYS A 7 -3.43 -3.90 -1.03
N LEU A 8 -2.80 -4.15 0.11
CA LEU A 8 -3.47 -4.37 1.39
C LEU A 8 -3.18 -3.30 2.44
N CYS A 9 -2.01 -2.65 2.39
CA CYS A 9 -1.60 -1.70 3.42
C CYS A 9 -0.64 -0.65 2.89
N THR A 10 -0.56 0.47 3.62
CA THR A 10 0.48 1.49 3.48
C THR A 10 1.36 1.44 4.72
N ASN A 11 2.67 1.39 4.53
CA ASN A 11 3.67 1.37 5.58
C ASN A 11 4.46 2.67 5.56
N TYR A 12 4.59 3.31 6.71
CA TYR A 12 5.52 4.41 6.95
C TYR A 12 6.60 3.89 7.88
N TYR A 13 7.86 4.02 7.53
CA TYR A 13 8.93 3.46 8.33
C TYR A 13 10.20 4.31 8.33
N ALA A 14 10.96 4.18 9.39
CA ALA A 14 12.28 4.80 9.54
C ALA A 14 13.27 3.76 10.05
N LYS A 15 14.49 3.83 9.57
CA LYS A 15 15.65 3.12 10.13
C LYS A 15 16.62 4.17 10.65
N VAL A 16 16.85 4.14 11.95
CA VAL A 16 17.65 5.13 12.67
C VAL A 16 18.54 4.43 13.71
N ILE A 17 19.51 5.14 14.26
CA ILE A 17 20.21 4.71 15.49
C ILE A 17 19.28 4.92 16.69
N ASP A 18 19.54 4.22 17.79
CA ASP A 18 18.67 4.20 18.97
C ASP A 18 18.51 5.57 19.65
N GLU A 19 19.51 6.43 19.57
CA GLU A 19 19.46 7.82 20.07
C GLU A 19 18.40 8.67 19.33
N ASP A 20 18.20 8.43 18.02
CA ASP A 20 17.24 9.14 17.18
C ASP A 20 15.81 8.53 17.18
N LEU A 21 15.59 7.43 17.91
CA LEU A 21 14.27 6.79 17.97
C LEU A 21 13.13 7.74 18.37
N PRO A 22 13.28 8.63 19.40
CA PRO A 22 12.21 9.56 19.75
C PRO A 22 11.87 10.55 18.63
N LYS A 23 12.88 11.03 17.91
CA LYS A 23 12.72 11.92 16.76
C LYS A 23 12.05 11.23 15.57
N ALA A 24 12.46 9.98 15.29
CA ALA A 24 11.82 9.19 14.23
C ALA A 24 10.34 8.92 14.54
N ALA A 25 10.01 8.57 15.79
CA ALA A 25 8.63 8.38 16.23
C ALA A 25 7.80 9.66 16.13
N ASP A 26 8.36 10.81 16.47
CA ASP A 26 7.74 12.11 16.37
C ASP A 26 7.38 12.46 14.91
N ILE A 27 8.34 12.31 14.00
CA ILE A 27 8.13 12.58 12.57
C ILE A 27 7.10 11.62 11.97
N LEU A 28 7.18 10.32 12.30
CA LEU A 28 6.21 9.34 11.81
C LEU A 28 4.79 9.63 12.33
N ALA A 29 4.67 10.00 13.60
CA ALA A 29 3.39 10.40 14.18
C ALA A 29 2.82 11.64 13.48
N ASP A 30 3.63 12.65 13.22
CA ASP A 30 3.19 13.88 12.55
C ASP A 30 2.71 13.59 11.12
N ILE A 31 3.48 12.84 10.33
CA ILE A 31 3.10 12.45 8.96
C ILE A 31 1.77 11.68 8.95
N VAL A 32 1.58 10.74 9.89
CA VAL A 32 0.39 9.90 9.92
C VAL A 32 -0.80 10.62 10.54
N CYS A 33 -0.60 11.37 11.62
CA CYS A 33 -1.70 11.98 12.36
C CYS A 33 -2.09 13.37 11.85
N ASN A 34 -1.14 14.16 11.33
CA ASN A 34 -1.34 15.57 11.00
C ASN A 34 -0.87 15.98 9.60
N PRO A 35 -1.09 15.18 8.54
CA PRO A 35 -0.64 15.58 7.20
C PRO A 35 -1.34 16.85 6.76
N SER A 36 -0.59 17.78 6.16
CA SER A 36 -1.12 19.06 5.68
C SER A 36 -2.11 18.88 4.52
N LEU A 37 -1.89 17.90 3.66
CA LEU A 37 -2.65 17.61 2.44
C LEU A 37 -2.93 18.90 1.63
N ASP A 38 -1.87 19.68 1.41
CA ASP A 38 -1.93 20.90 0.65
C ASP A 38 -2.19 20.62 -0.84
N GLN A 39 -3.09 21.39 -1.46
CA GLN A 39 -3.47 21.16 -2.85
C GLN A 39 -2.31 21.40 -3.82
N GLN A 40 -1.46 22.39 -3.57
CA GLN A 40 -0.34 22.69 -4.48
C GLN A 40 0.73 21.61 -4.44
N GLU A 41 1.03 21.10 -3.23
CA GLU A 41 1.97 19.97 -3.08
C GLU A 41 1.40 18.68 -3.69
N MET A 42 0.11 18.45 -3.52
CA MET A 42 -0.58 17.33 -4.16
C MET A 42 -0.57 17.43 -5.69
N ASP A 43 -0.70 18.64 -6.25
CA ASP A 43 -0.66 18.84 -7.71
C ASP A 43 0.73 18.55 -8.28
N LYS A 44 1.81 18.83 -7.53
CA LYS A 44 3.17 18.46 -7.89
C LYS A 44 3.35 16.94 -7.86
N GLU A 45 2.95 16.31 -6.75
CA GLU A 45 3.05 14.87 -6.56
C GLU A 45 2.24 14.09 -7.59
N ARG A 46 1.06 14.60 -7.96
CA ARG A 46 0.25 14.01 -9.03
C ARG A 46 1.02 13.89 -10.34
N GLY A 47 1.82 14.89 -10.71
CA GLY A 47 2.68 14.84 -11.88
C GLY A 47 3.67 13.67 -11.81
N VAL A 48 4.31 13.51 -10.66
CA VAL A 48 5.26 12.40 -10.40
C VAL A 48 4.55 11.05 -10.50
N ILE A 49 3.40 10.88 -9.85
CA ILE A 49 2.64 9.62 -9.89
C ILE A 49 2.18 9.28 -11.33
N LEU A 50 1.78 10.27 -12.12
CA LEU A 50 1.39 10.04 -13.52
C LEU A 50 2.60 9.60 -14.39
N GLU A 51 3.79 10.11 -14.10
CA GLU A 51 5.02 9.62 -14.73
C GLU A 51 5.36 8.20 -14.28
N GLU A 52 5.20 7.88 -12.99
CA GLU A 52 5.38 6.51 -12.49
C GLU A 52 4.40 5.53 -13.16
N ILE A 53 3.12 5.90 -13.33
CA ILE A 53 2.16 5.08 -14.08
C ILE A 53 2.65 4.83 -15.50
N SER A 54 3.11 5.87 -16.19
CA SER A 54 3.65 5.72 -17.56
C SER A 54 4.86 4.80 -17.60
N MET A 55 5.76 4.90 -16.62
CA MET A 55 6.92 4.01 -16.52
C MET A 55 6.51 2.54 -16.32
N VAL A 56 5.54 2.27 -15.43
CA VAL A 56 5.00 0.92 -15.21
C VAL A 56 4.30 0.41 -16.47
N GLU A 57 3.51 1.25 -17.12
CA GLU A 57 2.84 0.89 -18.39
C GLU A 57 3.84 0.60 -19.50
N ASP A 58 5.02 1.20 -19.48
CA ASP A 58 6.09 0.95 -20.45
C ASP A 58 6.96 -0.27 -20.14
N SER A 59 6.83 -0.83 -18.94
CA SER A 59 7.53 -2.04 -18.52
C SER A 59 6.66 -3.28 -18.72
N PRO A 60 6.91 -4.15 -19.70
CA PRO A 60 6.16 -5.39 -19.87
C PRO A 60 6.25 -6.34 -18.68
N GLU A 61 7.37 -6.28 -17.93
CA GLU A 61 7.58 -7.06 -16.70
C GLU A 61 6.59 -6.67 -15.60
N ASP A 62 6.34 -5.39 -15.41
CA ASP A 62 5.39 -4.89 -14.41
C ASP A 62 3.94 -5.11 -14.87
N VAL A 63 3.65 -4.75 -16.11
CA VAL A 63 2.31 -4.87 -16.68
C VAL A 63 1.79 -6.30 -16.66
N VAL A 64 2.63 -7.32 -16.87
CA VAL A 64 2.18 -8.72 -16.87
C VAL A 64 1.62 -9.16 -15.52
N PHE A 65 2.15 -8.62 -14.41
CA PHE A 65 1.63 -8.90 -13.07
C PHE A 65 0.30 -8.21 -12.80
N ASP A 66 0.09 -7.00 -13.32
CA ASP A 66 -1.19 -6.31 -13.22
C ASP A 66 -2.26 -7.03 -14.04
N VAL A 67 -1.95 -7.45 -15.26
CA VAL A 67 -2.83 -8.28 -16.09
C VAL A 67 -3.17 -9.60 -15.40
N LEU A 68 -2.19 -10.25 -14.76
CA LEU A 68 -2.41 -11.47 -14.00
C LEU A 68 -3.35 -11.23 -12.82
N ALA A 69 -3.15 -10.15 -12.06
CA ALA A 69 -3.97 -9.80 -10.92
C ALA A 69 -5.45 -9.58 -11.33
N ASP A 70 -5.68 -8.84 -12.42
CA ASP A 70 -7.03 -8.64 -12.97
C ASP A 70 -7.64 -9.96 -13.49
N ALA A 71 -6.82 -10.84 -14.08
CA ALA A 71 -7.29 -12.16 -14.51
C ALA A 71 -7.79 -13.03 -13.35
N VAL A 72 -7.11 -12.96 -12.19
CA VAL A 72 -7.42 -13.78 -11.01
C VAL A 72 -8.53 -13.16 -10.16
N PHE A 73 -8.55 -11.82 -10.03
CA PHE A 73 -9.48 -11.07 -9.17
C PHE A 73 -10.22 -9.96 -9.94
N PRO A 74 -10.95 -10.30 -11.01
CA PRO A 74 -11.60 -9.30 -11.85
C PRO A 74 -12.62 -8.47 -11.08
N GLY A 75 -12.53 -7.14 -11.20
CA GLY A 75 -13.44 -6.20 -10.53
C GLY A 75 -13.31 -6.14 -9.01
N GLN A 76 -12.31 -6.78 -8.43
CA GLN A 76 -12.05 -6.78 -6.99
C GLN A 76 -10.82 -5.91 -6.66
N PRO A 77 -10.69 -5.41 -5.41
CA PRO A 77 -9.54 -4.58 -5.02
C PRO A 77 -8.17 -5.23 -5.28
N LEU A 78 -8.02 -6.54 -5.08
CA LEU A 78 -6.78 -7.25 -5.36
C LEU A 78 -6.43 -7.34 -6.85
N GLY A 79 -7.41 -7.21 -7.74
CA GLY A 79 -7.19 -7.15 -9.19
C GLY A 79 -6.75 -5.79 -9.70
N GLN A 80 -6.93 -4.72 -8.92
CA GLN A 80 -6.59 -3.37 -9.33
C GLN A 80 -5.07 -3.10 -9.21
N THR A 81 -4.56 -2.19 -10.03
CA THR A 81 -3.18 -1.73 -9.92
C THR A 81 -2.97 -0.92 -8.64
N ILE A 82 -1.76 -0.90 -8.09
CA ILE A 82 -1.45 -0.14 -6.86
C ILE A 82 -1.49 1.37 -7.14
N LEU A 83 -0.95 1.80 -8.27
CA LEU A 83 -0.92 3.23 -8.65
C LEU A 83 -2.31 3.75 -9.05
N GLY A 84 -3.22 2.86 -9.44
CA GLY A 84 -4.54 3.21 -9.93
C GLY A 84 -4.54 3.67 -11.40
N PRO A 85 -5.74 3.88 -11.99
CA PRO A 85 -5.86 4.41 -13.34
C PRO A 85 -5.45 5.88 -13.42
N SER A 86 -4.72 6.25 -14.47
CA SER A 86 -4.18 7.61 -14.68
C SER A 86 -5.27 8.69 -14.69
N ASP A 87 -6.43 8.41 -15.26
CA ASP A 87 -7.57 9.33 -15.29
C ASP A 87 -8.11 9.64 -13.89
N ARG A 88 -8.17 8.67 -13.01
CA ARG A 88 -8.55 8.86 -11.60
C ARG A 88 -7.51 9.65 -10.83
N VAL A 89 -6.22 9.31 -11.00
CA VAL A 89 -5.12 10.03 -10.34
C VAL A 89 -5.12 11.50 -10.78
N ALA A 90 -5.33 11.77 -12.07
CA ALA A 90 -5.43 13.13 -12.59
C ALA A 90 -6.61 13.91 -12.00
N ALA A 91 -7.70 13.25 -11.62
CA ALA A 91 -8.91 13.88 -11.11
C ALA A 91 -8.90 14.13 -9.59
N TYR A 92 -8.09 13.43 -8.81
CA TYR A 92 -8.07 13.52 -7.34
C TYR A 92 -7.72 14.94 -6.84
N ARG A 93 -8.40 15.33 -5.78
CA ARG A 93 -8.20 16.61 -5.06
C ARG A 93 -7.84 16.34 -3.60
N ALA A 94 -7.33 17.34 -2.93
CA ALA A 94 -7.00 17.26 -1.52
C ALA A 94 -8.19 16.85 -0.64
N GLU A 95 -9.41 17.23 -1.02
CA GLU A 95 -10.64 16.81 -0.35
C GLU A 95 -10.85 15.29 -0.41
N ASP A 96 -10.54 14.66 -1.53
CA ASP A 96 -10.66 13.20 -1.70
C ASP A 96 -9.71 12.46 -0.78
N LEU A 97 -8.46 12.94 -0.66
CA LEU A 97 -7.46 12.39 0.25
C LEU A 97 -7.87 12.59 1.72
N ARG A 98 -8.40 13.78 2.07
CA ARG A 98 -8.93 14.02 3.42
C ARG A 98 -10.09 13.10 3.74
N ALA A 99 -11.02 12.90 2.80
CA ALA A 99 -12.15 12.00 2.96
C ALA A 99 -11.71 10.53 3.09
N PHE A 100 -10.75 10.09 2.28
CA PHE A 100 -10.15 8.76 2.39
C PHE A 100 -9.48 8.55 3.75
N ARG A 101 -8.65 9.52 4.16
CA ARG A 101 -7.97 9.48 5.44
C ARG A 101 -8.95 9.42 6.61
N ALA A 102 -10.01 10.25 6.60
CA ALA A 102 -11.03 10.25 7.65
C ALA A 102 -11.74 8.89 7.80
N ARG A 103 -11.85 8.13 6.72
CA ARG A 103 -12.46 6.78 6.75
C ARG A 103 -11.52 5.68 7.18
N HIS A 104 -10.24 5.76 6.80
CA HIS A 104 -9.33 4.61 6.89
C HIS A 104 -8.17 4.79 7.87
N TYR A 105 -7.81 6.03 8.21
CA TYR A 105 -6.68 6.33 9.08
C TYR A 105 -7.15 6.57 10.52
N GLY A 106 -7.11 5.53 11.32
CA GLY A 106 -7.44 5.58 12.74
C GLY A 106 -6.65 4.54 13.53
N PRO A 107 -6.54 4.70 14.86
CA PRO A 107 -5.72 3.82 15.69
C PRO A 107 -6.18 2.36 15.67
N GLN A 108 -7.47 2.10 15.41
CA GLN A 108 -8.02 0.74 15.31
C GLN A 108 -7.63 0.04 13.98
N ASN A 109 -7.18 0.80 12.98
CA ASN A 109 -6.76 0.30 11.68
C ASN A 109 -5.24 0.45 11.47
N ALA A 110 -4.48 0.60 12.52
CA ALA A 110 -3.05 0.82 12.47
C ALA A 110 -2.29 -0.13 13.41
N VAL A 111 -1.10 -0.50 12.99
CA VAL A 111 -0.15 -1.26 13.81
C VAL A 111 1.16 -0.49 13.83
N VAL A 112 1.69 -0.25 15.01
CA VAL A 112 3.03 0.31 15.20
C VAL A 112 3.96 -0.80 15.67
N ALA A 113 5.05 -1.00 14.95
CA ALA A 113 6.08 -1.97 15.30
C ALA A 113 7.44 -1.28 15.45
N ILE A 114 8.16 -1.60 16.51
CA ILE A 114 9.52 -1.12 16.77
C ILE A 114 10.40 -2.34 17.01
N ALA A 115 11.54 -2.39 16.33
CA ALA A 115 12.54 -3.43 16.52
C ALA A 115 13.94 -2.81 16.61
N GLY A 116 14.75 -3.24 17.58
CA GLY A 116 16.11 -2.74 17.78
C GLY A 116 16.51 -2.66 19.25
N ASN A 117 17.46 -1.78 19.58
CA ASN A 117 17.96 -1.55 20.94
C ASN A 117 16.97 -0.69 21.75
N VAL A 118 15.83 -1.26 22.10
CA VAL A 118 14.78 -0.60 22.87
C VAL A 118 14.04 -1.62 23.76
N THR A 119 13.71 -1.24 24.99
CA THR A 119 12.87 -2.09 25.85
C THR A 119 11.39 -1.95 25.47
N PRO A 120 10.56 -2.98 25.68
CA PRO A 120 9.13 -2.91 25.41
C PRO A 120 8.44 -1.75 26.15
N GLU A 121 8.83 -1.48 27.39
CA GLU A 121 8.26 -0.41 28.22
C GLU A 121 8.56 0.97 27.63
N ARG A 122 9.81 1.20 27.20
CA ARG A 122 10.21 2.44 26.54
C ARG A 122 9.51 2.62 25.21
N ALA A 123 9.43 1.55 24.40
CA ALA A 123 8.72 1.58 23.13
C ALA A 123 7.23 1.93 23.33
N LYS A 124 6.56 1.26 24.27
CA LYS A 124 5.16 1.52 24.59
C LYS A 124 4.94 2.97 25.05
N ALA A 125 5.72 3.46 26.01
CA ALA A 125 5.62 4.83 26.51
C ALA A 125 5.80 5.86 25.38
N LEU A 126 6.76 5.65 24.50
CA LEU A 126 7.01 6.52 23.35
C LEU A 126 5.82 6.55 22.37
N ILE A 127 5.22 5.38 22.07
CA ILE A 127 4.07 5.31 21.19
C ILE A 127 2.84 5.93 21.83
N GLU A 128 2.62 5.72 23.12
CA GLU A 128 1.54 6.38 23.88
C GLU A 128 1.71 7.91 23.89
N GLU A 129 2.92 8.41 24.05
CA GLU A 129 3.23 9.84 23.99
C GLU A 129 2.93 10.43 22.60
N LYS A 130 3.35 9.76 21.52
CA LYS A 130 3.30 10.33 20.16
C LYS A 130 1.99 10.06 19.43
N PHE A 131 1.35 8.92 19.66
CA PHE A 131 0.13 8.51 18.98
C PHE A 131 -1.11 8.46 19.89
N GLY A 132 -0.94 8.59 21.21
CA GLY A 132 -2.04 8.41 22.17
C GLY A 132 -3.21 9.38 22.00
N ALA A 133 -2.99 10.56 21.45
CA ALA A 133 -4.03 11.53 21.12
C ALA A 133 -4.70 11.30 19.76
N TRP A 134 -4.18 10.36 18.95
CA TRP A 134 -4.70 10.09 17.62
C TRP A 134 -6.11 9.51 17.68
N GLN A 135 -7.03 10.16 16.96
CA GLN A 135 -8.41 9.74 16.81
C GLN A 135 -8.73 9.51 15.34
N GLY A 136 -9.62 8.58 15.05
CA GLY A 136 -10.04 8.28 13.68
C GLY A 136 -10.98 7.09 13.63
N ALA A 137 -11.46 6.79 12.43
CA ALA A 137 -12.34 5.67 12.20
C ALA A 137 -11.59 4.32 12.30
N ALA A 138 -12.33 3.27 12.60
CA ALA A 138 -11.80 1.90 12.61
C ALA A 138 -11.41 1.39 11.21
N GLY A 139 -11.75 2.13 10.16
CA GLY A 139 -11.63 1.67 8.79
C GLY A 139 -12.76 0.71 8.40
N GLU A 140 -12.86 0.43 7.13
CA GLU A 140 -13.75 -0.61 6.61
C GLU A 140 -12.96 -1.92 6.51
N ALA A 141 -13.64 -3.03 6.82
CA ALA A 141 -13.03 -4.34 6.64
C ALA A 141 -12.69 -4.57 5.16
N PHE A 142 -11.47 -5.02 4.89
CA PHE A 142 -11.08 -5.36 3.53
C PHE A 142 -11.94 -6.55 3.05
N PRO A 143 -12.63 -6.44 1.90
CA PRO A 143 -13.50 -7.52 1.43
C PRO A 143 -12.67 -8.77 1.16
N GLN A 144 -13.19 -9.92 1.56
CA GLN A 144 -12.55 -11.19 1.27
C GLN A 144 -12.47 -11.38 -0.25
N ALA A 145 -11.27 -11.54 -0.77
CA ALA A 145 -11.05 -11.77 -2.19
C ALA A 145 -11.47 -13.20 -2.57
N VAL A 146 -12.14 -13.31 -3.70
CA VAL A 146 -12.57 -14.59 -4.28
C VAL A 146 -11.89 -14.76 -5.63
N ALA A 147 -10.95 -15.69 -5.73
CA ALA A 147 -10.38 -16.05 -7.01
C ALA A 147 -11.42 -16.70 -7.89
N ILE A 148 -11.44 -16.34 -9.19
CA ILE A 148 -12.36 -16.97 -10.13
C ILE A 148 -12.03 -18.46 -10.30
N PRO A 149 -13.04 -19.35 -10.39
CA PRO A 149 -12.80 -20.78 -10.57
C PRO A 149 -12.44 -21.15 -12.02
N GLU A 150 -12.69 -20.28 -12.97
CA GLU A 150 -12.52 -20.52 -14.39
C GLU A 150 -11.11 -20.17 -14.87
N GLN A 151 -10.60 -20.95 -15.83
CA GLN A 151 -9.36 -20.59 -16.52
C GLN A 151 -9.58 -19.36 -17.38
N LYS A 152 -8.79 -18.34 -17.18
CA LYS A 152 -8.81 -17.11 -17.96
C LYS A 152 -7.47 -16.92 -18.66
N LYS A 153 -7.54 -16.47 -19.89
CA LYS A 153 -6.38 -16.07 -20.68
C LYS A 153 -6.57 -14.60 -21.04
N LEU A 154 -5.66 -13.77 -20.60
CA LEU A 154 -5.62 -12.36 -20.98
C LEU A 154 -4.37 -12.10 -21.79
N PHE A 155 -4.52 -11.29 -22.83
CA PHE A 155 -3.43 -10.86 -23.68
C PHE A 155 -3.42 -9.34 -23.71
N ARG A 156 -2.25 -8.75 -23.54
CA ARG A 156 -2.02 -7.35 -23.80
C ARG A 156 -0.97 -7.26 -24.90
N ASP A 157 -1.39 -6.76 -26.06
CA ASP A 157 -0.50 -6.57 -27.19
C ASP A 157 0.24 -5.23 -27.03
N LYS A 158 1.55 -5.26 -27.16
CA LYS A 158 2.43 -4.10 -27.11
C LYS A 158 3.64 -4.36 -28.02
N ASP A 159 4.04 -3.37 -28.76
CA ASP A 159 5.23 -3.43 -29.63
C ASP A 159 6.50 -3.42 -28.76
N THR A 160 7.01 -4.60 -28.43
CA THR A 160 8.20 -4.82 -27.58
C THR A 160 9.02 -5.98 -28.14
N GLU A 161 10.31 -5.99 -27.81
CA GLU A 161 11.24 -7.04 -28.25
C GLU A 161 11.04 -8.40 -27.54
N GLN A 162 10.30 -8.41 -26.42
CA GLN A 162 10.15 -9.59 -25.57
C GLN A 162 8.68 -9.92 -25.32
N VAL A 163 8.41 -11.19 -25.11
CA VAL A 163 7.11 -11.70 -24.65
C VAL A 163 7.24 -12.09 -23.18
N HIS A 164 6.38 -11.52 -22.34
CA HIS A 164 6.29 -11.84 -20.92
C HIS A 164 5.05 -12.71 -20.69
N LEU A 165 5.23 -13.83 -20.02
CA LEU A 165 4.17 -14.79 -19.72
C LEU A 165 4.13 -15.06 -18.20
N CYS A 166 2.95 -14.88 -17.62
CA CYS A 166 2.68 -15.29 -16.25
C CYS A 166 1.62 -16.39 -16.21
N LEU A 167 1.86 -17.40 -15.37
CA LEU A 167 0.94 -18.48 -15.09
C LEU A 167 0.60 -18.47 -13.60
N SER A 168 -0.69 -18.46 -13.27
CA SER A 168 -1.17 -18.50 -11.89
C SER A 168 -1.92 -19.80 -11.63
N PHE A 169 -1.68 -20.35 -10.45
CA PHE A 169 -2.40 -21.50 -9.92
C PHE A 169 -2.97 -21.16 -8.56
N ARG A 170 -4.02 -21.84 -8.16
CA ARG A 170 -4.59 -21.67 -6.84
C ARG A 170 -3.60 -22.11 -5.77
N GLY A 171 -3.18 -21.18 -4.92
CA GLY A 171 -2.32 -21.43 -3.77
C GLY A 171 -3.09 -21.49 -2.46
N THR A 172 -2.34 -21.52 -1.36
CA THR A 172 -2.85 -21.45 0.01
C THR A 172 -3.09 -20.00 0.43
N PRO A 173 -4.19 -19.71 1.17
CA PRO A 173 -4.41 -18.36 1.71
C PRO A 173 -3.29 -17.93 2.65
N MET A 174 -2.94 -16.64 2.65
CA MET A 174 -2.08 -16.06 3.67
C MET A 174 -2.67 -16.32 5.06
N GLY A 175 -1.82 -16.75 6.00
CA GLY A 175 -2.25 -17.15 7.36
C GLY A 175 -2.64 -18.62 7.51
N SER A 176 -2.72 -19.40 6.41
CA SER A 176 -2.81 -20.85 6.50
C SER A 176 -1.51 -21.45 7.04
N ALA A 177 -1.62 -22.53 7.82
CA ALA A 177 -0.45 -23.31 8.24
C ALA A 177 0.32 -23.91 7.04
N ASP A 178 -0.34 -24.08 5.92
CA ASP A 178 0.21 -24.65 4.69
C ASP A 178 1.04 -23.65 3.85
N VAL A 179 1.08 -22.36 4.25
CA VAL A 179 1.90 -21.35 3.54
C VAL A 179 3.37 -21.76 3.52
N TYR A 180 3.91 -22.18 4.65
CA TYR A 180 5.33 -22.55 4.73
C TYR A 180 5.70 -23.78 3.90
N PRO A 181 4.93 -24.90 3.93
CA PRO A 181 5.16 -26.01 3.02
C PRO A 181 5.01 -25.66 1.54
N ALA A 182 4.13 -24.71 1.20
CA ALA A 182 3.89 -24.30 -0.19
C ALA A 182 5.00 -23.40 -0.77
N THR A 183 5.89 -22.84 0.07
CA THR A 183 7.03 -22.00 -0.36
C THR A 183 8.34 -22.77 -0.53
N VAL A 184 8.36 -24.06 -0.27
CA VAL A 184 9.47 -24.99 -0.49
C VAL A 184 9.26 -25.69 -1.81
#